data_ebd7ff50d89d87d2fdb2b59b97c79fa4
#
_entry.id   ebd7ff50d89d87d2fdb2b59b97c79fa4
#
_cell.length_a   1.000
_cell.length_b   1.000
_cell.length_c   1.000
_cell.angle_alpha   90.00
_cell.angle_beta   90.00
_cell.angle_gamma   90.00
#
_symmetry.space_group_name_H-M   'P 1'
#
loop_
_entity.id
_entity.type
_entity.pdbx_description
1 polymer ?
#
loop_
_entity_poly.entity_id
_entity_poly.type
_entity_poly.pdbx_seq_one_letter_code
_entity_poly.pdbx_strand_id
1 'polypeptide(L)'
;MDETMRRTARAYTRRKFLAFSAAGAAAATLAACGGSTNAPTETPAAAAATKPAGTTGPAPTATNVPQSLGAASTAPAGSVTTGTTGTVSAGSAVAAPTKPANLADKQVLRYLDIEPPTFDPQVGSSPYNMPQIFEGLVTVNWTNNQIEPAHAVSYEANADATVWTFKMRPGLKWSDGTPLTAKDFEYSVKRIVDPKVASKYTAAAENLKNSAEIAKGASPDTLGVKALDDATLQFTLTAPTPFFPLLASTWSYYAVPKHVIDKFGDKWLEAANIVSSGPYIMKEWKHDSLQAFEINPNYWGPKPIITRVECSIFPDGTYLQQGLAAYENNEVDTAQVSASDYDRVVKDAKLSKELKPFPGSSTFMLHWDATNKPTSDVKVRQALSLGFDRKALIDVVLKKYYTDAPTILPPDIPGYNEAAALTGGVEKAKSLMTEAGFPNGQGWPADFTIEYASNATIKLALEFLQAEWKKNLGIDVKLDSRESKAAVEYRVSRKTQPFNGIFGQWGSDYGDPFNWHNFLFASKNEFWPTHWKNDEFDSIIEKAKGMTDKAARAVEYQKAEKILVQEAAHTPLYHGQSFFLIKPNLQGIYHPAILGTVPRGKYAYFTK
;
A
#
# COMPACT_ATOMS: atom_id res chain seq x y z
N MET A 1 37.20 3.44 13.59
CA MET A 1 36.82 3.98 12.26
C MET A 1 37.58 5.26 12.06
N ASP A 2 38.52 5.22 11.12
CA ASP A 2 39.59 6.17 10.93
C ASP A 2 39.11 7.55 10.46
N GLU A 3 39.74 8.60 10.96
CA GLU A 3 39.47 10.02 10.66
C GLU A 3 39.64 10.34 9.17
N THR A 4 40.35 9.51 8.44
CA THR A 4 40.56 9.58 6.99
C THR A 4 39.27 9.32 6.20
N MET A 5 38.37 8.44 6.66
CA MET A 5 37.09 8.18 6.01
C MET A 5 36.07 9.33 6.21
N ARG A 6 36.16 10.07 7.30
CA ARG A 6 35.28 11.25 7.54
C ARG A 6 35.64 12.45 6.66
N ARG A 7 36.89 12.58 6.27
CA ARG A 7 37.35 13.66 5.36
C ARG A 7 36.96 13.41 3.92
N THR A 8 36.95 12.16 3.46
CA THR A 8 36.57 11.78 2.08
C THR A 8 35.07 11.94 1.85
N ALA A 9 34.22 11.61 2.83
CA ALA A 9 32.78 11.79 2.71
C ALA A 9 32.33 13.27 2.69
N ARG A 10 33.06 14.16 3.39
CA ARG A 10 32.79 15.61 3.36
C ARG A 10 33.25 16.30 2.06
N ALA A 11 34.24 15.78 1.39
CA ALA A 11 34.73 16.35 0.13
C ALA A 11 33.84 16.01 -1.08
N TYR A 12 33.13 14.84 -1.03
CA TYR A 12 32.26 14.42 -2.12
C TYR A 12 30.94 15.20 -2.17
N THR A 13 30.43 15.63 -1.01
CA THR A 13 29.15 16.38 -0.91
C THR A 13 29.30 17.85 -1.32
N ARG A 14 30.44 18.48 -1.10
CA ARG A 14 30.66 19.89 -1.47
C ARG A 14 30.90 20.12 -2.97
N ARG A 15 31.46 19.17 -3.69
CA ARG A 15 31.73 19.32 -5.15
C ARG A 15 30.49 19.17 -6.02
N LYS A 16 29.48 18.40 -5.59
CA LYS A 16 28.20 18.28 -6.33
C LYS A 16 27.23 19.43 -6.07
N PHE A 17 27.32 20.08 -4.90
CA PHE A 17 26.48 21.24 -4.58
C PHE A 17 26.88 22.50 -5.34
N LEU A 18 28.16 22.67 -5.66
CA LEU A 18 28.66 23.86 -6.40
C LEU A 18 28.51 23.75 -7.93
N ALA A 19 28.24 22.55 -8.47
CA ALA A 19 28.00 22.38 -9.90
C ALA A 19 26.55 22.66 -10.35
N PHE A 20 25.60 22.69 -9.40
CA PHE A 20 24.17 22.98 -9.69
C PHE A 20 23.81 24.46 -9.49
N SER A 21 24.69 25.27 -8.90
CA SER A 21 24.42 26.69 -8.61
C SER A 21 24.91 27.65 -9.71
N ALA A 22 25.55 27.15 -10.78
CA ALA A 22 26.11 27.98 -11.84
C ALA A 22 25.31 28.05 -13.16
N ALA A 23 24.16 27.35 -13.23
CA ALA A 23 23.33 27.33 -14.45
C ALA A 23 22.01 28.12 -14.34
N GLY A 24 21.74 28.81 -13.22
CA GLY A 24 20.48 29.50 -12.96
C GLY A 24 20.51 31.02 -12.91
N ALA A 25 21.59 31.67 -13.32
CA ALA A 25 21.76 33.14 -13.20
C ALA A 25 22.06 33.83 -14.53
N ALA A 26 21.19 33.67 -15.53
CA ALA A 26 21.25 34.47 -16.75
C ALA A 26 19.87 34.54 -17.44
N ALA A 27 18.87 35.18 -16.83
CA ALA A 27 17.71 35.76 -17.54
C ALA A 27 16.78 36.50 -16.56
N ALA A 28 17.16 37.67 -16.05
CA ALA A 28 16.21 38.64 -15.51
C ALA A 28 16.90 40.00 -15.31
N THR A 29 17.13 40.70 -16.43
CA THR A 29 17.27 42.16 -16.43
C THR A 29 16.60 42.66 -17.67
N LEU A 30 15.43 43.31 -17.50
CA LEU A 30 14.91 44.45 -18.24
C LEU A 30 13.43 44.62 -17.97
N ALA A 31 13.10 45.50 -17.06
CA ALA A 31 12.06 46.53 -17.19
C ALA A 31 11.70 47.11 -15.84
N ALA A 32 12.42 48.11 -15.42
CA ALA A 32 11.94 49.08 -14.44
C ALA A 32 11.58 50.33 -15.22
N CYS A 33 10.34 50.83 -15.01
CA CYS A 33 10.03 52.27 -14.96
C CYS A 33 8.48 52.49 -14.82
N GLY A 34 8.11 53.18 -13.78
CA GLY A 34 6.98 54.14 -13.89
C GLY A 34 5.79 53.96 -12.98
N GLY A 35 5.71 54.78 -11.91
CA GLY A 35 4.52 55.51 -11.60
C GLY A 35 3.74 55.16 -10.28
N SER A 36 4.02 55.95 -9.29
CA SER A 36 3.27 56.15 -8.02
C SER A 36 1.74 56.45 -8.16
N THR A 37 0.89 56.11 -7.21
CA THR A 37 0.33 56.98 -6.13
C THR A 37 -0.92 56.37 -5.49
N ASN A 38 -0.94 56.48 -4.15
CA ASN A 38 -2.09 56.71 -3.23
C ASN A 38 -3.15 55.64 -2.97
N ALA A 39 -3.15 55.21 -1.70
CA ALA A 39 -4.32 54.74 -0.95
C ALA A 39 -5.35 55.90 -0.70
N PRO A 40 -6.60 55.61 -0.31
CA PRO A 40 -6.89 55.45 1.10
C PRO A 40 -7.95 54.38 1.47
N THR A 41 -7.85 53.98 2.73
CA THR A 41 -8.79 53.36 3.67
C THR A 41 -10.27 53.77 3.49
N GLU A 42 -11.16 52.75 3.61
CA GLU A 42 -12.43 52.89 4.35
C GLU A 42 -13.06 51.54 4.67
N THR A 43 -13.39 51.36 5.94
CA THR A 43 -14.21 50.29 6.52
C THR A 43 -15.67 50.72 6.48
N PRO A 44 -16.63 49.82 6.27
CA PRO A 44 -17.96 50.04 6.82
C PRO A 44 -18.44 48.92 7.73
N ALA A 45 -19.22 49.37 8.69
CA ALA A 45 -19.79 48.76 9.85
C ALA A 45 -20.84 47.67 9.58
N ALA A 46 -21.04 46.87 10.64
CA ALA A 46 -22.05 45.84 10.80
C ALA A 46 -23.48 46.36 10.66
N ALA A 47 -24.33 45.60 9.97
CA ALA A 47 -25.78 45.74 10.02
C ALA A 47 -26.41 44.45 10.56
N ALA A 48 -27.19 44.59 11.62
CA ALA A 48 -27.97 43.56 12.28
C ALA A 48 -29.14 43.12 11.39
N ALA A 49 -29.36 41.81 11.29
CA ALA A 49 -30.53 41.26 10.63
C ALA A 49 -31.51 40.65 11.64
N THR A 50 -32.73 41.12 11.56
CA THR A 50 -33.93 40.72 12.28
C THR A 50 -34.45 39.35 11.81
N LYS A 51 -34.96 38.60 12.80
CA LYS A 51 -35.61 37.29 12.67
C LYS A 51 -37.07 37.47 12.21
N PRO A 52 -37.61 36.61 11.33
CA PRO A 52 -39.06 36.39 11.27
C PRO A 52 -39.45 35.00 11.80
N ALA A 53 -40.64 34.98 12.38
CA ALA A 53 -41.29 33.90 13.08
C ALA A 53 -41.75 32.74 12.17
N GLY A 54 -41.94 31.59 12.80
CA GLY A 54 -42.20 30.30 12.19
C GLY A 54 -43.60 30.13 11.58
N THR A 55 -43.65 29.16 10.69
CA THR A 55 -44.86 28.42 10.32
C THR A 55 -44.56 26.93 10.30
N THR A 56 -45.35 26.20 11.08
CA THR A 56 -45.38 24.74 11.16
C THR A 56 -46.04 24.15 9.91
N GLY A 57 -45.32 23.30 9.18
CA GLY A 57 -45.84 22.44 8.13
C GLY A 57 -45.44 21.00 8.37
N PRO A 58 -46.22 19.98 7.93
CA PRO A 58 -46.08 18.60 8.38
C PRO A 58 -44.83 17.89 7.80
N ALA A 59 -44.32 16.94 8.59
CA ALA A 59 -43.16 16.11 8.27
C ALA A 59 -43.36 15.32 6.96
N PRO A 60 -42.36 15.25 6.08
CA PRO A 60 -42.39 14.31 4.95
C PRO A 60 -42.07 12.90 5.41
N THR A 61 -42.91 12.00 4.96
CA THR A 61 -42.82 10.53 5.06
C THR A 61 -41.47 10.03 4.56
N ALA A 62 -40.87 9.16 5.34
CA ALA A 62 -39.63 8.46 5.00
C ALA A 62 -39.81 7.66 3.70
N THR A 63 -39.10 8.05 2.64
CA THR A 63 -38.88 7.24 1.46
C THR A 63 -37.68 6.34 1.68
N ASN A 64 -37.89 5.03 1.50
CA ASN A 64 -36.94 3.97 1.64
C ASN A 64 -35.64 4.25 0.86
N VAL A 65 -34.55 4.39 1.60
CA VAL A 65 -33.19 4.27 1.09
C VAL A 65 -32.93 2.77 0.96
N PRO A 66 -32.39 2.25 -0.16
CA PRO A 66 -32.04 0.85 -0.26
C PRO A 66 -30.98 0.52 0.78
N GLN A 67 -31.27 -0.48 1.60
CA GLN A 67 -30.36 -1.05 2.57
C GLN A 67 -29.07 -1.54 1.89
N SER A 68 -27.96 -1.25 2.53
CA SER A 68 -26.62 -1.75 2.32
C SER A 68 -26.60 -3.21 1.91
N LEU A 69 -25.84 -3.53 0.86
CA LEU A 69 -25.33 -4.86 0.55
C LEU A 69 -24.31 -5.25 1.63
N GLY A 70 -24.82 -5.74 2.74
CA GLY A 70 -24.08 -6.37 3.80
C GLY A 70 -24.67 -7.77 4.01
N ALA A 71 -24.24 -8.72 3.21
CA ALA A 71 -24.36 -10.12 3.53
C ALA A 71 -23.11 -10.81 2.98
N ALA A 72 -22.14 -11.02 3.86
CA ALA A 72 -21.10 -11.98 3.63
C ALA A 72 -21.77 -13.33 3.32
N SER A 73 -21.62 -13.80 2.10
CA SER A 73 -21.96 -15.17 1.72
C SER A 73 -21.06 -16.10 2.52
N THR A 74 -21.58 -16.71 3.57
CA THR A 74 -20.97 -17.87 4.20
C THR A 74 -21.07 -19.04 3.21
N ALA A 75 -20.01 -19.23 2.44
CA ALA A 75 -19.81 -20.50 1.76
C ALA A 75 -19.56 -21.58 2.83
N PRO A 76 -20.19 -22.77 2.71
CA PRO A 76 -19.98 -23.82 3.68
C PRO A 76 -18.53 -24.27 3.66
N ALA A 77 -17.92 -24.36 4.85
CA ALA A 77 -16.60 -24.94 5.05
C ALA A 77 -16.61 -26.39 4.53
N GLY A 78 -16.02 -26.60 3.37
CA GLY A 78 -15.72 -27.94 2.90
C GLY A 78 -14.75 -28.61 3.89
N SER A 79 -15.16 -29.74 4.46
CA SER A 79 -14.35 -30.57 5.34
C SER A 79 -13.07 -30.97 4.62
N VAL A 80 -11.95 -30.44 5.08
CA VAL A 80 -10.62 -30.91 4.67
C VAL A 80 -10.25 -32.05 5.59
N THR A 81 -10.30 -33.27 5.08
CA THR A 81 -9.74 -34.45 5.69
C THR A 81 -8.25 -34.21 5.99
N THR A 82 -7.87 -34.44 7.23
CA THR A 82 -6.49 -34.50 7.70
C THR A 82 -5.76 -35.64 6.99
N GLY A 83 -4.96 -35.29 6.00
CA GLY A 83 -4.07 -36.19 5.26
C GLY A 83 -2.72 -35.53 5.07
N THR A 84 -1.70 -36.15 5.59
CA THR A 84 -0.26 -35.98 5.40
C THR A 84 0.11 -35.51 3.99
N THR A 85 1.03 -34.52 3.89
CA THR A 85 1.64 -33.98 2.66
C THR A 85 0.66 -33.26 1.74
N GLY A 86 0.48 -31.95 1.98
CA GLY A 86 -0.35 -31.10 1.12
C GLY A 86 0.33 -30.79 -0.21
N THR A 87 0.26 -31.69 -1.15
CA THR A 87 0.45 -31.37 -2.57
C THR A 87 -0.77 -30.54 -2.98
N VAL A 88 -0.58 -29.23 -3.19
CA VAL A 88 -1.60 -28.46 -3.91
C VAL A 88 -1.54 -28.91 -5.35
N SER A 89 -2.35 -29.93 -5.68
CA SER A 89 -2.50 -30.44 -7.04
C SER A 89 -2.90 -29.30 -7.96
N ALA A 90 -2.31 -29.29 -9.15
CA ALA A 90 -2.61 -28.36 -10.21
C ALA A 90 -4.12 -28.07 -10.28
N GLY A 91 -4.51 -26.87 -9.89
CA GLY A 91 -5.81 -26.36 -10.23
C GLY A 91 -5.94 -26.45 -11.75
N SER A 92 -7.04 -27.00 -12.23
CA SER A 92 -7.35 -27.11 -13.66
C SER A 92 -6.92 -25.85 -14.37
N ALA A 93 -6.32 -26.01 -15.55
CA ALA A 93 -5.91 -24.89 -16.40
C ALA A 93 -6.99 -23.81 -16.33
N VAL A 94 -6.60 -22.57 -15.99
CA VAL A 94 -7.53 -21.44 -15.95
C VAL A 94 -8.23 -21.43 -17.30
N ALA A 95 -9.52 -21.80 -17.32
CA ALA A 95 -10.30 -21.82 -18.54
C ALA A 95 -10.20 -20.44 -19.17
N ALA A 96 -9.82 -20.38 -20.43
CA ALA A 96 -9.81 -19.11 -21.15
C ALA A 96 -11.19 -18.47 -20.98
N PRO A 97 -11.27 -17.20 -20.56
CA PRO A 97 -12.56 -16.53 -20.43
C PRO A 97 -13.29 -16.65 -21.77
N THR A 98 -14.53 -17.15 -21.74
CA THR A 98 -15.35 -17.22 -22.93
C THR A 98 -15.42 -15.83 -23.54
N LYS A 99 -14.96 -15.69 -24.79
CA LYS A 99 -14.95 -14.40 -25.48
C LYS A 99 -16.39 -13.87 -25.54
N PRO A 100 -16.70 -12.69 -24.96
CA PRO A 100 -18.06 -12.14 -25.02
C PRO A 100 -18.53 -11.92 -26.46
N ALA A 101 -19.82 -12.16 -26.72
CA ALA A 101 -20.38 -12.06 -28.05
C ALA A 101 -20.49 -10.62 -28.60
N ASN A 102 -20.51 -9.61 -27.72
CA ASN A 102 -20.76 -8.21 -28.03
C ASN A 102 -19.51 -7.30 -27.82
N LEU A 103 -18.34 -7.80 -28.17
CA LEU A 103 -17.11 -7.01 -28.04
C LEU A 103 -17.14 -5.77 -28.95
N ALA A 104 -16.63 -4.64 -28.41
CA ALA A 104 -16.35 -3.47 -29.22
C ALA A 104 -15.18 -3.74 -30.19
N ASP A 105 -15.18 -3.06 -31.34
CA ASP A 105 -14.12 -3.22 -32.33
C ASP A 105 -12.77 -2.69 -31.85
N LYS A 106 -12.77 -1.62 -31.06
CA LYS A 106 -11.56 -1.05 -30.43
C LYS A 106 -11.39 -1.57 -29.01
N GLN A 107 -10.28 -2.22 -28.74
CA GLN A 107 -9.91 -2.80 -27.44
C GLN A 107 -8.63 -2.12 -26.93
N VAL A 108 -8.75 -0.84 -26.55
CA VAL A 108 -7.65 -0.02 -26.00
C VAL A 108 -8.06 0.49 -24.63
N LEU A 109 -7.30 0.13 -23.59
CA LEU A 109 -7.53 0.57 -22.22
C LEU A 109 -6.63 1.79 -21.91
N ARG A 110 -7.22 2.88 -21.43
CA ARG A 110 -6.53 4.14 -21.09
C ARG A 110 -6.77 4.49 -19.64
N TYR A 111 -5.69 4.85 -18.95
CA TYR A 111 -5.74 5.31 -17.55
C TYR A 111 -4.56 6.25 -17.22
N LEU A 112 -4.54 6.77 -16.00
CA LEU A 112 -3.49 7.66 -15.49
C LEU A 112 -2.71 7.00 -14.37
N ASP A 113 -1.41 7.27 -14.25
CA ASP A 113 -0.55 6.86 -13.14
C ASP A 113 0.63 7.83 -12.98
N ILE A 114 1.50 7.54 -12.02
CA ILE A 114 2.75 8.27 -11.80
C ILE A 114 3.90 7.63 -12.60
N GLU A 115 4.97 8.40 -12.81
CA GLU A 115 6.22 7.85 -13.33
C GLU A 115 6.80 6.86 -12.31
N PRO A 116 6.98 5.57 -12.66
CA PRO A 116 7.62 4.63 -11.77
C PRO A 116 9.12 4.96 -11.65
N PRO A 117 9.69 4.95 -10.45
CA PRO A 117 11.13 5.15 -10.27
C PRO A 117 11.98 4.14 -11.03
N THR A 118 11.43 2.96 -11.28
CA THR A 118 12.05 1.88 -12.05
C THR A 118 11.02 0.82 -12.40
N PHE A 119 11.27 0.08 -13.48
CA PHE A 119 10.59 -1.18 -13.82
C PHE A 119 11.38 -2.43 -13.40
N ASP A 120 12.50 -2.27 -12.72
CA ASP A 120 13.26 -3.41 -12.18
C ASP A 120 12.57 -3.94 -10.91
N PRO A 121 12.01 -5.17 -10.94
CA PRO A 121 11.26 -5.71 -9.83
C PRO A 121 12.09 -5.89 -8.54
N GLN A 122 13.39 -6.09 -8.67
CA GLN A 122 14.28 -6.28 -7.52
C GLN A 122 14.82 -4.97 -6.95
N VAL A 123 14.73 -3.86 -7.72
CA VAL A 123 15.15 -2.52 -7.27
C VAL A 123 13.98 -1.72 -6.70
N GLY A 124 12.80 -1.86 -7.31
CA GLY A 124 11.61 -1.10 -6.94
C GLY A 124 11.02 -1.50 -5.59
N SER A 125 10.43 -0.52 -4.91
CA SER A 125 9.67 -0.74 -3.65
C SER A 125 8.16 -0.89 -3.86
N SER A 126 7.69 -0.88 -5.11
CA SER A 126 6.28 -1.02 -5.49
C SER A 126 6.16 -1.59 -6.90
N PRO A 127 5.09 -2.33 -7.21
CA PRO A 127 4.94 -2.96 -8.52
C PRO A 127 4.59 -2.01 -9.67
N TYR A 128 3.94 -0.85 -9.42
CA TYR A 128 3.45 0.05 -10.49
C TYR A 128 2.85 -0.74 -11.67
N ASN A 129 3.22 -0.42 -12.91
CA ASN A 129 2.81 -1.13 -14.13
C ASN A 129 3.59 -2.42 -14.45
N MET A 130 4.51 -2.86 -13.56
CA MET A 130 5.28 -4.11 -13.77
C MET A 130 4.39 -5.34 -14.08
N PRO A 131 3.22 -5.53 -13.44
CA PRO A 131 2.34 -6.67 -13.74
C PRO A 131 1.72 -6.68 -15.13
N GLN A 132 1.86 -5.62 -15.92
CA GLN A 132 1.50 -5.66 -17.36
C GLN A 132 2.53 -6.49 -18.14
N ILE A 133 3.81 -6.40 -17.77
CA ILE A 133 4.92 -6.97 -18.55
C ILE A 133 5.65 -8.12 -17.85
N PHE A 134 5.47 -8.30 -16.55
CA PHE A 134 6.06 -9.40 -15.79
C PHE A 134 4.97 -10.18 -15.03
N GLU A 135 5.25 -11.45 -14.77
CA GLU A 135 4.40 -12.31 -13.95
C GLU A 135 5.29 -13.19 -13.06
N GLY A 136 4.77 -13.63 -11.90
CA GLY A 136 5.50 -14.46 -10.94
C GLY A 136 5.41 -15.96 -11.20
N LEU A 137 5.98 -16.74 -10.28
CA LEU A 137 5.77 -18.20 -10.21
C LEU A 137 4.30 -18.52 -9.99
N VAL A 138 3.69 -17.76 -9.11
CA VAL A 138 2.27 -17.78 -8.76
C VAL A 138 1.74 -16.35 -8.78
N THR A 139 0.44 -16.19 -8.83
CA THR A 139 -0.24 -14.91 -8.79
C THR A 139 -1.37 -14.93 -7.77
N VAL A 140 -1.80 -13.76 -7.31
CA VAL A 140 -3.02 -13.63 -6.50
C VAL A 140 -4.22 -13.46 -7.43
N ASN A 141 -5.26 -14.25 -7.24
CA ASN A 141 -6.55 -14.00 -7.85
C ASN A 141 -7.19 -12.78 -7.20
N TRP A 142 -7.52 -11.79 -8.00
CA TRP A 142 -7.96 -10.49 -7.50
C TRP A 142 -9.39 -10.44 -7.01
N THR A 143 -10.19 -11.45 -7.33
CA THR A 143 -11.58 -11.51 -6.90
C THR A 143 -11.77 -12.20 -5.55
N ASN A 144 -10.82 -13.06 -5.15
CA ASN A 144 -10.94 -13.88 -3.94
C ASN A 144 -9.67 -13.94 -3.07
N ASN A 145 -8.60 -13.21 -3.45
CA ASN A 145 -7.29 -13.18 -2.77
C ASN A 145 -6.61 -14.56 -2.62
N GLN A 146 -6.98 -15.55 -3.45
CA GLN A 146 -6.35 -16.87 -3.45
C GLN A 146 -5.12 -16.91 -4.35
N ILE A 147 -4.13 -17.71 -3.97
CA ILE A 147 -2.95 -17.96 -4.82
C ILE A 147 -3.33 -18.90 -5.95
N GLU A 148 -2.98 -18.52 -7.18
CA GLU A 148 -3.15 -19.29 -8.39
C GLU A 148 -1.80 -19.58 -9.06
N PRO A 149 -1.64 -20.76 -9.72
CA PRO A 149 -0.50 -21.05 -10.57
C PRO A 149 -0.34 -20.02 -11.70
N ALA A 150 0.90 -19.54 -11.91
CA ALA A 150 1.25 -18.67 -13.03
C ALA A 150 2.36 -19.32 -13.88
N HIS A 151 3.62 -18.86 -13.82
CA HIS A 151 4.71 -19.57 -14.52
C HIS A 151 4.97 -20.96 -13.93
N ALA A 152 4.71 -21.20 -12.64
CA ALA A 152 4.67 -22.54 -12.08
C ALA A 152 3.28 -23.18 -12.29
N VAL A 153 3.23 -24.47 -12.63
CA VAL A 153 1.99 -25.26 -12.71
C VAL A 153 1.57 -25.78 -11.34
N SER A 154 2.54 -26.01 -10.47
CA SER A 154 2.31 -26.48 -9.10
C SER A 154 3.42 -26.06 -8.17
N TYR A 155 3.15 -26.11 -6.89
CA TYR A 155 4.11 -25.91 -5.83
C TYR A 155 3.76 -26.79 -4.62
N GLU A 156 4.76 -27.18 -3.88
CA GLU A 156 4.63 -28.01 -2.68
C GLU A 156 5.63 -27.62 -1.62
N ALA A 157 5.28 -27.84 -0.36
CA ALA A 157 6.17 -27.69 0.77
C ALA A 157 6.57 -29.06 1.34
N ASN A 158 7.75 -29.11 1.98
CA ASN A 158 8.05 -30.18 2.92
C ASN A 158 7.16 -30.09 4.18
N ALA A 159 7.23 -31.09 5.06
CA ALA A 159 6.32 -31.25 6.20
C ALA A 159 6.28 -30.03 7.16
N ASP A 160 7.39 -29.33 7.32
CA ASP A 160 7.52 -28.16 8.21
C ASP A 160 7.50 -26.81 7.49
N ALA A 161 7.20 -26.80 6.18
CA ALA A 161 7.17 -25.60 5.34
C ALA A 161 8.47 -24.77 5.35
N THR A 162 9.62 -25.43 5.52
CA THR A 162 10.96 -24.82 5.40
C THR A 162 11.57 -24.95 4.02
N VAL A 163 11.04 -25.86 3.19
CA VAL A 163 11.47 -26.06 1.79
C VAL A 163 10.24 -26.03 0.89
N TRP A 164 10.28 -25.17 -0.13
CA TRP A 164 9.23 -25.05 -1.14
C TRP A 164 9.77 -25.35 -2.52
N THR A 165 9.09 -26.22 -3.27
CA THR A 165 9.46 -26.61 -4.63
C THR A 165 8.38 -26.20 -5.60
N PHE A 166 8.76 -25.46 -6.64
CA PHE A 166 7.90 -24.99 -7.72
C PHE A 166 8.22 -25.72 -9.01
N LYS A 167 7.21 -26.26 -9.70
CA LYS A 167 7.34 -26.89 -11.01
C LYS A 167 6.88 -25.91 -12.09
N MET A 168 7.81 -25.58 -12.99
CA MET A 168 7.56 -24.62 -14.07
C MET A 168 6.70 -25.24 -15.19
N ARG A 169 5.95 -24.39 -15.88
CA ARG A 169 5.25 -24.79 -17.11
C ARG A 169 6.28 -25.17 -18.18
N PRO A 170 5.99 -26.18 -19.01
CA PRO A 170 6.85 -26.48 -20.16
C PRO A 170 6.72 -25.38 -21.24
N GLY A 171 7.81 -25.12 -21.94
CA GLY A 171 7.82 -24.25 -23.12
C GLY A 171 7.64 -22.76 -22.85
N LEU A 172 7.86 -22.30 -21.62
CA LEU A 172 7.85 -20.86 -21.28
C LEU A 172 8.89 -20.10 -22.10
N LYS A 173 8.51 -18.90 -22.52
CA LYS A 173 9.38 -18.03 -23.32
C LYS A 173 9.28 -16.58 -22.83
N TRP A 174 10.36 -15.88 -22.95
CA TRP A 174 10.41 -14.44 -22.95
C TRP A 174 9.75 -13.88 -24.23
N SER A 175 9.41 -12.59 -24.24
CA SER A 175 8.78 -11.93 -25.39
C SER A 175 9.65 -11.89 -26.65
N ASP A 176 10.96 -12.01 -26.51
CA ASP A 176 11.92 -12.13 -27.62
C ASP A 176 12.06 -13.58 -28.15
N GLY A 177 11.36 -14.54 -27.56
CA GLY A 177 11.35 -15.95 -27.93
C GLY A 177 12.39 -16.82 -27.23
N THR A 178 13.29 -16.24 -26.45
CA THR A 178 14.26 -17.01 -25.65
C THR A 178 13.54 -17.84 -24.57
N PRO A 179 14.06 -19.04 -24.21
CA PRO A 179 13.47 -19.84 -23.13
C PRO A 179 13.47 -19.09 -21.79
N LEU A 180 12.37 -19.19 -21.04
CA LEU A 180 12.27 -18.75 -19.66
C LEU A 180 12.26 -20.00 -18.77
N THR A 181 13.17 -20.09 -17.82
CA THR A 181 13.44 -21.27 -17.02
C THR A 181 13.51 -20.96 -15.52
N ALA A 182 13.63 -21.99 -14.69
CA ALA A 182 13.86 -21.85 -13.26
C ALA A 182 15.15 -21.07 -12.93
N LYS A 183 16.15 -21.10 -13.83
CA LYS A 183 17.42 -20.35 -13.65
C LYS A 183 17.21 -18.83 -13.72
N ASP A 184 16.24 -18.36 -14.51
CA ASP A 184 15.90 -16.92 -14.58
C ASP A 184 15.31 -16.46 -13.25
N PHE A 185 14.47 -17.27 -12.62
CA PHE A 185 13.93 -16.99 -11.28
C PHE A 185 15.02 -17.07 -10.21
N GLU A 186 15.89 -18.07 -10.22
CA GLU A 186 17.04 -18.14 -9.30
C GLU A 186 17.90 -16.87 -9.38
N TYR A 187 18.28 -16.49 -10.60
CA TYR A 187 19.05 -15.26 -10.84
C TYR A 187 18.33 -14.04 -10.27
N SER A 188 17.05 -13.90 -10.56
CA SER A 188 16.25 -12.71 -10.17
C SER A 188 16.08 -12.61 -8.66
N VAL A 189 15.82 -13.72 -7.97
CA VAL A 189 15.66 -13.71 -6.52
C VAL A 189 16.98 -13.39 -5.81
N LYS A 190 18.12 -13.89 -6.32
CA LYS A 190 19.45 -13.52 -5.79
C LYS A 190 19.75 -12.04 -5.91
N ARG A 191 19.23 -11.35 -6.94
CA ARG A 191 19.37 -9.90 -7.10
C ARG A 191 18.74 -9.10 -5.97
N ILE A 192 17.72 -9.61 -5.28
CA ILE A 192 17.09 -8.92 -4.14
C ILE A 192 18.11 -8.59 -3.04
N VAL A 193 19.06 -9.48 -2.81
CA VAL A 193 20.07 -9.38 -1.74
C VAL A 193 21.46 -8.99 -2.25
N ASP A 194 21.65 -8.85 -3.56
CA ASP A 194 22.93 -8.47 -4.14
C ASP A 194 23.22 -6.98 -3.87
N PRO A 195 24.30 -6.63 -3.13
CA PRO A 195 24.65 -5.24 -2.86
C PRO A 195 24.86 -4.39 -4.12
N LYS A 196 25.24 -5.02 -5.24
CA LYS A 196 25.44 -4.31 -6.53
C LYS A 196 24.13 -3.85 -7.15
N VAL A 197 23.02 -4.54 -6.88
CA VAL A 197 21.68 -4.19 -7.37
C VAL A 197 21.08 -3.06 -6.53
N ALA A 198 21.49 -2.93 -5.27
CA ALA A 198 21.02 -1.90 -4.33
C ALA A 198 19.49 -1.90 -4.17
N SER A 199 18.91 -3.08 -4.01
CA SER A 199 17.48 -3.26 -3.76
C SER A 199 16.98 -2.38 -2.61
N LYS A 200 15.84 -1.73 -2.80
CA LYS A 200 15.16 -0.97 -1.74
C LYS A 200 14.23 -1.83 -0.88
N TYR A 201 14.04 -3.10 -1.27
CA TYR A 201 13.11 -4.02 -0.61
C TYR A 201 13.76 -5.39 -0.31
N THR A 202 14.96 -5.35 0.28
CA THR A 202 15.70 -6.58 0.70
C THR A 202 14.92 -7.42 1.71
N ALA A 203 13.98 -6.82 2.46
CA ALA A 203 13.07 -7.52 3.37
C ALA A 203 12.24 -8.61 2.68
N ALA A 204 11.99 -8.52 1.38
CA ALA A 204 11.32 -9.58 0.62
C ALA A 204 12.05 -10.94 0.70
N ALA A 205 13.37 -10.94 0.88
CA ALA A 205 14.19 -12.14 0.98
C ALA A 205 14.56 -12.54 2.42
N GLU A 206 14.08 -11.85 3.46
CA GLU A 206 14.50 -12.09 4.86
C GLU A 206 14.23 -13.51 5.36
N ASN A 207 13.19 -14.17 4.83
CA ASN A 207 12.83 -15.54 5.17
C ASN A 207 13.66 -16.59 4.42
N LEU A 208 14.46 -16.20 3.43
CA LEU A 208 15.33 -17.13 2.68
C LEU A 208 16.59 -17.43 3.47
N LYS A 209 17.00 -18.70 3.46
CA LYS A 209 18.25 -19.14 4.10
C LYS A 209 19.43 -18.29 3.63
N ASN A 210 20.32 -17.94 4.54
CA ASN A 210 21.53 -17.13 4.33
C ASN A 210 21.29 -15.64 3.98
N SER A 211 20.05 -15.14 3.98
CA SER A 211 19.78 -13.72 3.72
C SER A 211 20.51 -12.80 4.73
N ALA A 212 20.48 -13.16 6.02
CA ALA A 212 21.16 -12.38 7.07
C ALA A 212 22.70 -12.42 6.95
N GLU A 213 23.27 -13.53 6.50
CA GLU A 213 24.72 -13.69 6.27
C GLU A 213 25.17 -12.88 5.06
N ILE A 214 24.34 -12.83 4.01
CA ILE A 214 24.59 -12.01 2.82
C ILE A 214 24.57 -10.53 3.19
N ALA A 215 23.64 -10.08 4.04
CA ALA A 215 23.63 -8.72 4.57
C ALA A 215 24.91 -8.35 5.36
N LYS A 216 25.66 -9.37 5.85
CA LYS A 216 26.98 -9.21 6.51
C LYS A 216 28.17 -9.38 5.56
N GLY A 217 27.92 -9.59 4.27
CA GLY A 217 28.96 -9.68 3.24
C GLY A 217 29.23 -11.08 2.66
N ALA A 218 28.39 -12.08 2.96
CA ALA A 218 28.47 -13.38 2.26
C ALA A 218 28.02 -13.22 0.79
N SER A 219 28.37 -14.20 -0.06
CA SER A 219 28.00 -14.19 -1.46
C SER A 219 26.49 -14.34 -1.65
N PRO A 220 25.83 -13.54 -2.52
CA PRO A 220 24.44 -13.73 -2.93
C PRO A 220 24.14 -15.13 -3.48
N ASP A 221 25.15 -15.83 -4.01
CA ASP A 221 25.00 -17.19 -4.52
C ASP A 221 24.65 -18.23 -3.46
N THR A 222 24.86 -17.90 -2.18
CA THR A 222 24.52 -18.77 -1.05
C THR A 222 23.07 -18.65 -0.60
N LEU A 223 22.28 -17.72 -1.19
CA LEU A 223 20.88 -17.53 -0.86
C LEU A 223 20.09 -18.84 -1.06
N GLY A 224 19.14 -19.08 -0.16
CA GLY A 224 18.27 -20.26 -0.17
C GLY A 224 17.31 -20.34 -1.36
N VAL A 225 17.81 -20.18 -2.59
CA VAL A 225 17.07 -20.39 -3.84
C VAL A 225 17.94 -21.11 -4.84
N LYS A 226 17.42 -22.16 -5.50
CA LYS A 226 18.17 -22.97 -6.46
C LYS A 226 17.28 -23.56 -7.54
N ALA A 227 17.64 -23.39 -8.80
CA ALA A 227 17.14 -24.17 -9.92
C ALA A 227 17.79 -25.56 -9.88
N LEU A 228 16.99 -26.59 -9.61
CA LEU A 228 17.45 -27.98 -9.60
C LEU A 228 17.65 -28.49 -11.03
N ASP A 229 16.82 -28.01 -11.94
CA ASP A 229 16.86 -28.15 -13.39
C ASP A 229 16.13 -26.97 -14.05
N ASP A 230 15.94 -26.97 -15.37
CA ASP A 230 15.27 -25.87 -16.10
C ASP A 230 13.79 -25.71 -15.73
N ALA A 231 13.16 -26.75 -15.18
CA ALA A 231 11.73 -26.80 -14.86
C ALA A 231 11.43 -26.83 -13.35
N THR A 232 12.45 -26.88 -12.48
CA THR A 232 12.26 -27.04 -11.04
C THR A 232 13.03 -26.00 -10.26
N LEU A 233 12.32 -25.16 -9.52
CA LEU A 233 12.90 -24.17 -8.62
C LEU A 233 12.60 -24.54 -7.17
N GLN A 234 13.62 -24.51 -6.31
CA GLN A 234 13.48 -24.79 -4.89
C GLN A 234 13.94 -23.61 -4.04
N PHE A 235 13.14 -23.32 -3.02
CA PHE A 235 13.46 -22.35 -1.97
C PHE A 235 13.71 -23.08 -0.65
N THR A 236 14.76 -22.65 0.06
CA THR A 236 15.05 -23.08 1.43
C THR A 236 14.92 -21.87 2.35
N LEU A 237 14.10 -21.99 3.39
CA LEU A 237 13.76 -20.91 4.30
C LEU A 237 14.50 -21.04 5.63
N THR A 238 14.61 -19.96 6.37
CA THR A 238 15.25 -19.91 7.70
C THR A 238 14.38 -20.54 8.79
N ALA A 239 13.06 -20.58 8.59
CA ALA A 239 12.08 -21.10 9.54
C ALA A 239 10.79 -21.52 8.79
N PRO A 240 9.90 -22.31 9.41
CA PRO A 240 8.59 -22.64 8.88
C PRO A 240 7.85 -21.38 8.39
N THR A 241 7.48 -21.34 7.11
CA THR A 241 6.80 -20.18 6.48
C THR A 241 5.69 -20.69 5.58
N PRO A 242 4.52 -21.07 6.14
CA PRO A 242 3.42 -21.66 5.39
C PRO A 242 2.75 -20.68 4.41
N PHE A 243 3.00 -19.39 4.56
CA PHE A 243 2.52 -18.32 3.67
C PHE A 243 3.51 -17.96 2.55
N PHE A 244 4.61 -18.70 2.38
CA PHE A 244 5.64 -18.40 1.39
C PHE A 244 5.11 -18.22 -0.05
N PRO A 245 4.07 -18.94 -0.53
CA PRO A 245 3.49 -18.67 -1.85
C PRO A 245 2.93 -17.25 -2.01
N LEU A 246 2.44 -16.62 -0.93
CA LEU A 246 2.03 -15.20 -0.94
C LEU A 246 3.24 -14.28 -1.16
N LEU A 247 4.37 -14.56 -0.50
CA LEU A 247 5.62 -13.83 -0.73
C LEU A 247 6.10 -14.01 -2.17
N ALA A 248 6.10 -15.25 -2.67
CA ALA A 248 6.52 -15.59 -4.03
C ALA A 248 5.61 -15.01 -5.13
N SER A 249 4.41 -14.51 -4.77
CA SER A 249 3.52 -13.82 -5.69
C SER A 249 3.82 -12.32 -5.83
N THR A 250 4.63 -11.76 -4.94
CA THR A 250 4.98 -10.33 -4.98
C THR A 250 5.95 -10.02 -6.12
N TRP A 251 5.98 -8.76 -6.54
CA TRP A 251 6.79 -8.31 -7.69
C TRP A 251 8.29 -8.61 -7.53
N SER A 252 8.82 -8.56 -6.30
CA SER A 252 10.24 -8.81 -6.04
C SER A 252 10.71 -10.19 -6.49
N TYR A 253 9.78 -11.16 -6.61
CA TYR A 253 10.03 -12.52 -7.08
C TYR A 253 9.79 -12.71 -8.59
N TYR A 254 9.46 -11.65 -9.35
CA TYR A 254 9.34 -11.77 -10.80
C TYR A 254 10.69 -12.04 -11.44
N ALA A 255 10.71 -12.91 -12.45
CA ALA A 255 11.91 -13.15 -13.23
C ALA A 255 12.24 -11.93 -14.10
N VAL A 256 13.54 -11.62 -14.23
CA VAL A 256 14.08 -10.63 -15.15
C VAL A 256 15.04 -11.28 -16.14
N PRO A 257 15.13 -10.77 -17.39
CA PRO A 257 15.89 -11.41 -18.47
C PRO A 257 17.39 -11.15 -18.32
N LYS A 258 18.12 -12.08 -17.68
CA LYS A 258 19.58 -11.95 -17.48
C LYS A 258 20.33 -11.62 -18.78
N HIS A 259 19.98 -12.27 -19.90
CA HIS A 259 20.63 -12.06 -21.21
C HIS A 259 20.47 -10.63 -21.72
N VAL A 260 19.36 -9.95 -21.38
CA VAL A 260 19.13 -8.55 -21.75
C VAL A 260 19.91 -7.62 -20.81
N ILE A 261 19.90 -7.93 -19.51
CA ILE A 261 20.65 -7.17 -18.50
C ILE A 261 22.16 -7.21 -18.81
N ASP A 262 22.69 -8.40 -19.11
CA ASP A 262 24.10 -8.57 -19.47
C ASP A 262 24.48 -7.80 -20.74
N LYS A 263 23.55 -7.68 -21.70
CA LYS A 263 23.78 -7.01 -22.97
C LYS A 263 23.70 -5.50 -22.90
N PHE A 264 22.74 -4.96 -22.14
CA PHE A 264 22.38 -3.54 -22.17
C PHE A 264 22.73 -2.78 -20.88
N GLY A 265 23.12 -3.48 -19.80
CA GLY A 265 23.41 -2.88 -18.50
C GLY A 265 22.19 -2.07 -18.01
N ASP A 266 22.41 -0.87 -17.49
CA ASP A 266 21.35 0.00 -16.93
C ASP A 266 20.23 0.38 -17.94
N LYS A 267 20.50 0.19 -19.24
CA LYS A 267 19.52 0.50 -20.32
C LYS A 267 18.57 -0.67 -20.62
N TRP A 268 18.64 -1.77 -19.89
CA TRP A 268 17.79 -2.94 -20.14
C TRP A 268 16.29 -2.66 -19.97
N LEU A 269 15.94 -1.64 -19.17
CA LEU A 269 14.55 -1.23 -18.90
C LEU A 269 13.93 -0.36 -19.99
N GLU A 270 14.74 0.23 -20.87
CA GLU A 270 14.22 1.07 -21.95
C GLU A 270 13.28 0.27 -22.86
N ALA A 271 12.21 0.91 -23.38
CA ALA A 271 11.21 0.24 -24.20
C ALA A 271 11.79 -0.50 -25.43
N ALA A 272 12.91 -0.03 -25.95
CA ALA A 272 13.61 -0.67 -27.07
C ALA A 272 14.35 -1.96 -26.67
N ASN A 273 14.62 -2.18 -25.38
CA ASN A 273 15.45 -3.28 -24.89
C ASN A 273 14.69 -4.25 -23.99
N ILE A 274 13.69 -3.76 -23.25
CA ILE A 274 12.98 -4.55 -22.23
C ILE A 274 12.28 -5.76 -22.84
N VAL A 275 12.47 -6.92 -22.21
CA VAL A 275 11.87 -8.18 -22.59
C VAL A 275 10.93 -8.63 -21.48
N SER A 276 9.75 -9.07 -21.84
CA SER A 276 8.63 -9.34 -20.94
C SER A 276 8.38 -10.82 -20.76
N SER A 277 7.92 -11.23 -19.57
CA SER A 277 7.38 -12.57 -19.30
C SER A 277 5.85 -12.59 -19.12
N GLY A 278 5.25 -11.42 -18.96
CA GLY A 278 3.83 -11.21 -18.73
C GLY A 278 2.98 -11.10 -19.99
N PRO A 279 1.70 -10.72 -19.83
CA PRO A 279 0.70 -10.71 -20.91
C PRO A 279 0.95 -9.64 -21.98
N TYR A 280 1.72 -8.60 -21.67
CA TYR A 280 2.05 -7.52 -22.58
C TYR A 280 3.55 -7.32 -22.72
N ILE A 281 3.94 -6.59 -23.77
CA ILE A 281 5.29 -6.04 -23.99
C ILE A 281 5.21 -4.52 -23.92
N MET A 282 6.22 -3.88 -23.37
CA MET A 282 6.34 -2.44 -23.40
C MET A 282 6.75 -2.00 -24.82
N LYS A 283 5.89 -1.26 -25.48
CA LYS A 283 6.14 -0.73 -26.83
C LYS A 283 6.67 0.68 -26.83
N GLU A 284 6.29 1.44 -25.83
CA GLU A 284 6.64 2.84 -25.73
C GLU A 284 6.77 3.22 -24.26
N TRP A 285 7.84 3.91 -23.94
CA TRP A 285 8.03 4.59 -22.67
C TRP A 285 8.63 5.96 -22.95
N LYS A 286 7.76 6.95 -23.01
CA LYS A 286 8.13 8.36 -22.99
C LYS A 286 8.08 8.80 -21.55
N HIS A 287 9.24 8.94 -20.94
CA HIS A 287 9.36 9.36 -19.55
C HIS A 287 8.53 10.62 -19.28
N ASP A 288 7.91 10.67 -18.10
CA ASP A 288 7.05 11.75 -17.63
C ASP A 288 5.82 12.03 -18.51
N SER A 289 5.44 11.12 -19.41
CA SER A 289 4.36 11.33 -20.36
C SER A 289 3.51 10.09 -20.64
N LEU A 290 4.09 8.99 -21.14
CA LEU A 290 3.32 7.86 -21.66
C LEU A 290 4.04 6.54 -21.51
N GLN A 291 3.32 5.53 -21.04
CA GLN A 291 3.68 4.12 -21.18
C GLN A 291 2.62 3.43 -22.04
N ALA A 292 3.05 2.69 -23.07
CA ALA A 292 2.14 1.92 -23.89
C ALA A 292 2.60 0.46 -24.01
N PHE A 293 1.61 -0.43 -23.86
CA PHE A 293 1.83 -1.87 -23.83
C PHE A 293 0.96 -2.55 -24.88
N GLU A 294 1.50 -3.57 -25.55
CA GLU A 294 0.79 -4.39 -26.54
C GLU A 294 0.91 -5.87 -26.18
N ILE A 295 0.01 -6.71 -26.72
CA ILE A 295 -0.04 -8.14 -26.40
C ILE A 295 1.33 -8.80 -26.66
N ASN A 296 1.80 -9.56 -25.67
CA ASN A 296 2.95 -10.45 -25.81
C ASN A 296 2.56 -11.70 -26.61
N PRO A 297 3.10 -11.91 -27.81
CA PRO A 297 2.75 -13.08 -28.64
C PRO A 297 3.22 -14.40 -28.01
N ASN A 298 4.26 -14.36 -27.16
CA ASN A 298 4.85 -15.51 -26.50
C ASN A 298 4.31 -15.75 -25.09
N TYR A 299 3.31 -14.99 -24.64
CA TYR A 299 2.70 -15.19 -23.34
C TYR A 299 2.07 -16.59 -23.22
N TRP A 300 2.36 -17.30 -22.15
CA TRP A 300 1.92 -18.69 -21.92
C TRP A 300 0.43 -18.84 -21.67
N GLY A 301 -0.21 -17.81 -21.12
CA GLY A 301 -1.62 -17.83 -20.73
C GLY A 301 -2.58 -17.41 -21.84
N PRO A 302 -3.87 -17.33 -21.53
CA PRO A 302 -4.87 -16.81 -22.47
C PRO A 302 -4.48 -15.40 -22.93
N LYS A 303 -4.58 -15.17 -24.24
CA LYS A 303 -4.29 -13.86 -24.81
C LYS A 303 -5.31 -12.84 -24.31
N PRO A 304 -4.87 -11.66 -23.84
CA PRO A 304 -5.76 -10.57 -23.48
C PRO A 304 -6.69 -10.17 -24.64
N ILE A 305 -7.90 -9.71 -24.29
CA ILE A 305 -8.83 -9.12 -25.28
C ILE A 305 -8.42 -7.66 -25.55
N ILE A 306 -8.02 -6.92 -24.53
CA ILE A 306 -7.42 -5.58 -24.71
C ILE A 306 -6.14 -5.73 -25.52
N THR A 307 -6.10 -5.10 -26.68
CA THR A 307 -4.96 -5.20 -27.61
C THR A 307 -3.86 -4.23 -27.27
N ARG A 308 -4.19 -3.09 -26.64
CA ARG A 308 -3.27 -2.05 -26.25
C ARG A 308 -3.69 -1.42 -24.91
N VAL A 309 -2.72 -1.19 -24.03
CA VAL A 309 -2.89 -0.48 -22.77
C VAL A 309 -2.08 0.81 -22.86
N GLU A 310 -2.69 1.93 -22.56
CA GLU A 310 -2.06 3.26 -22.54
C GLU A 310 -2.19 3.88 -21.16
N CYS A 311 -1.06 4.17 -20.54
CA CYS A 311 -0.97 4.84 -19.26
C CYS A 311 -0.33 6.22 -19.46
N SER A 312 -1.13 7.28 -19.32
CA SER A 312 -0.62 8.64 -19.28
C SER A 312 0.03 8.90 -17.94
N ILE A 313 1.25 9.44 -17.95
CA ILE A 313 2.10 9.59 -16.78
C ILE A 313 2.08 11.04 -16.28
N PHE A 314 1.94 11.20 -14.98
CA PHE A 314 2.04 12.48 -14.27
C PHE A 314 3.20 12.42 -13.26
N PRO A 315 4.34 13.06 -13.56
CA PRO A 315 5.57 12.91 -12.78
C PRO A 315 5.49 13.47 -11.36
N ASP A 316 4.63 14.44 -11.14
CA ASP A 316 4.44 15.12 -9.85
C ASP A 316 3.39 14.46 -8.94
N GLY A 317 2.82 13.32 -9.37
CA GLY A 317 1.78 12.60 -8.61
C GLY A 317 0.40 13.28 -8.61
N THR A 318 0.15 14.27 -9.47
CA THR A 318 -1.16 14.96 -9.56
C THR A 318 -2.22 14.17 -10.32
N TYR A 319 -1.93 12.96 -10.76
CA TYR A 319 -2.85 12.11 -11.53
C TYR A 319 -4.21 11.90 -10.84
N LEU A 320 -4.27 11.88 -9.51
CA LEU A 320 -5.53 11.75 -8.77
C LEU A 320 -6.43 12.97 -8.95
N GLN A 321 -5.85 14.17 -8.92
CA GLN A 321 -6.60 15.42 -9.10
C GLN A 321 -7.05 15.62 -10.54
N GLN A 322 -6.24 15.17 -11.49
CA GLN A 322 -6.53 15.30 -12.93
C GLN A 322 -7.40 14.16 -13.46
N GLY A 323 -7.43 13.02 -12.76
CA GLY A 323 -8.13 11.82 -13.19
C GLY A 323 -9.62 12.03 -13.46
N LEU A 324 -10.29 12.80 -12.62
CA LEU A 324 -11.71 13.07 -12.78
C LEU A 324 -12.00 13.88 -14.06
N ALA A 325 -11.23 14.93 -14.33
CA ALA A 325 -11.38 15.75 -15.54
C ALA A 325 -11.08 14.93 -16.81
N ALA A 326 -10.00 14.15 -16.81
CA ALA A 326 -9.66 13.26 -17.93
C ALA A 326 -10.75 12.21 -18.20
N TYR A 327 -11.38 11.68 -17.15
CA TYR A 327 -12.50 10.74 -17.28
C TYR A 327 -13.75 11.42 -17.89
N GLU A 328 -14.11 12.60 -17.41
CA GLU A 328 -15.25 13.36 -17.92
C GLU A 328 -15.04 13.77 -19.39
N ASN A 329 -13.80 14.12 -19.77
CA ASN A 329 -13.40 14.42 -21.15
C ASN A 329 -13.27 13.19 -22.07
N ASN A 330 -13.47 11.97 -21.57
CA ASN A 330 -13.26 10.70 -22.29
C ASN A 330 -11.81 10.48 -22.76
N GLU A 331 -10.84 11.04 -22.07
CA GLU A 331 -9.40 10.82 -22.31
C GLU A 331 -8.94 9.50 -21.71
N VAL A 332 -9.58 9.05 -20.62
CA VAL A 332 -9.33 7.77 -19.95
C VAL A 332 -10.62 6.98 -19.76
N ASP A 333 -10.47 5.66 -19.56
CA ASP A 333 -11.57 4.72 -19.45
C ASP A 333 -11.86 4.32 -17.99
N THR A 334 -10.88 4.54 -17.13
CA THR A 334 -11.00 4.40 -15.67
C THR A 334 -10.13 5.45 -14.99
N ALA A 335 -10.59 5.97 -13.84
CA ALA A 335 -9.85 6.93 -13.03
C ALA A 335 -10.15 6.73 -11.55
N GLN A 336 -9.13 6.76 -10.72
CA GLN A 336 -9.31 6.80 -9.27
C GLN A 336 -9.89 8.16 -8.86
N VAL A 337 -10.91 8.12 -8.03
CA VAL A 337 -11.53 9.33 -7.47
C VAL A 337 -10.78 9.74 -6.21
N SER A 338 -10.36 10.99 -6.12
CA SER A 338 -9.72 11.52 -4.92
C SER A 338 -10.72 11.71 -3.78
N ALA A 339 -10.25 11.74 -2.54
CA ALA A 339 -11.10 12.01 -1.38
C ALA A 339 -11.78 13.41 -1.47
N SER A 340 -11.12 14.39 -2.10
CA SER A 340 -11.67 15.73 -2.33
C SER A 340 -12.82 15.74 -3.34
N ASP A 341 -12.75 14.89 -4.36
CA ASP A 341 -13.74 14.82 -5.44
C ASP A 341 -14.92 13.89 -5.14
N TYR A 342 -14.73 12.99 -4.17
CA TYR A 342 -15.69 11.91 -3.87
C TYR A 342 -17.12 12.44 -3.63
N ASP A 343 -17.26 13.49 -2.83
CA ASP A 343 -18.57 14.07 -2.51
C ASP A 343 -19.28 14.66 -3.74
N ARG A 344 -18.54 15.23 -4.68
CA ARG A 344 -19.05 15.70 -5.98
C ARG A 344 -19.51 14.51 -6.83
N VAL A 345 -18.69 13.49 -6.94
CA VAL A 345 -18.96 12.31 -7.77
C VAL A 345 -20.19 11.53 -7.28
N VAL A 346 -20.32 11.34 -5.98
CA VAL A 346 -21.47 10.63 -5.39
C VAL A 346 -22.80 11.39 -5.63
N LYS A 347 -22.76 12.73 -5.69
CA LYS A 347 -23.93 13.56 -5.93
C LYS A 347 -24.26 13.74 -7.41
N ASP A 348 -23.35 13.44 -8.31
CA ASP A 348 -23.57 13.54 -9.75
C ASP A 348 -24.44 12.39 -10.26
N ALA A 349 -25.50 12.70 -11.01
CA ALA A 349 -26.49 11.71 -11.47
C ALA A 349 -25.93 10.66 -12.45
N LYS A 350 -24.84 10.98 -13.18
CA LYS A 350 -24.16 10.09 -14.13
C LYS A 350 -22.99 9.39 -13.45
N LEU A 351 -22.06 10.14 -12.87
CA LEU A 351 -20.83 9.62 -12.31
C LEU A 351 -21.08 8.66 -11.14
N SER A 352 -22.10 8.90 -10.32
CA SER A 352 -22.47 8.00 -9.23
C SER A 352 -22.83 6.58 -9.68
N LYS A 353 -23.34 6.40 -10.90
CA LYS A 353 -23.65 5.08 -11.49
C LYS A 353 -22.39 4.36 -12.02
N GLU A 354 -21.39 5.13 -12.42
CA GLU A 354 -20.11 4.65 -12.95
C GLU A 354 -19.06 4.45 -11.84
N LEU A 355 -19.33 4.96 -10.62
CA LEU A 355 -18.48 4.83 -9.45
C LEU A 355 -18.52 3.41 -8.89
N LYS A 356 -17.34 2.81 -8.69
CA LYS A 356 -17.16 1.48 -8.12
C LYS A 356 -16.25 1.55 -6.90
N PRO A 357 -16.70 1.04 -5.73
CA PRO A 357 -15.84 0.86 -4.57
C PRO A 357 -14.97 -0.40 -4.76
N PHE A 358 -13.73 -0.29 -4.32
CA PHE A 358 -12.82 -1.42 -4.18
C PHE A 358 -12.24 -1.44 -2.77
N PRO A 359 -12.16 -2.59 -2.10
CA PRO A 359 -11.57 -2.68 -0.78
C PRO A 359 -10.11 -2.25 -0.85
N GLY A 360 -9.61 -1.66 0.23
CA GLY A 360 -8.20 -1.38 0.42
C GLY A 360 -7.70 -2.12 1.64
N SER A 361 -6.54 -2.76 1.53
CA SER A 361 -5.89 -3.46 2.64
C SER A 361 -4.87 -2.53 3.30
N SER A 362 -5.37 -1.43 3.87
CA SER A 362 -4.52 -0.44 4.54
C SER A 362 -5.19 0.15 5.77
N THR A 363 -4.36 0.55 6.75
CA THR A 363 -4.81 1.22 7.97
C THR A 363 -4.00 2.48 8.22
N PHE A 364 -4.71 3.56 8.49
CA PHE A 364 -4.16 4.85 8.90
C PHE A 364 -4.24 4.95 10.42
N MET A 365 -3.12 5.31 11.06
CA MET A 365 -3.02 5.23 12.50
C MET A 365 -2.05 6.26 13.07
N LEU A 366 -2.19 6.52 14.36
CA LEU A 366 -1.20 7.26 15.15
C LEU A 366 -0.28 6.27 15.87
N HIS A 367 0.97 6.62 15.96
CA HIS A 367 2.02 5.88 16.64
C HIS A 367 2.55 6.73 17.79
N TRP A 368 2.55 6.19 18.99
CA TRP A 368 2.96 6.88 20.21
C TRP A 368 4.31 6.38 20.70
N ASP A 369 5.18 7.27 21.16
CA ASP A 369 6.40 6.83 21.85
C ASP A 369 6.05 6.29 23.24
N ALA A 370 6.17 4.97 23.41
CA ALA A 370 5.82 4.29 24.66
C ALA A 370 6.85 4.50 25.78
N THR A 371 7.93 5.23 25.53
CA THR A 371 8.96 5.55 26.52
C THR A 371 8.96 7.01 26.92
N ASN A 372 8.31 7.89 26.16
CA ASN A 372 8.26 9.33 26.39
C ASN A 372 6.97 9.76 27.07
N LYS A 373 7.06 10.60 28.12
CA LYS A 373 5.86 11.15 28.78
C LYS A 373 5.15 12.17 27.87
N PRO A 374 3.82 12.23 27.89
CA PRO A 374 2.89 11.45 28.72
C PRO A 374 2.53 10.08 28.11
N THR A 375 2.92 9.79 26.87
CA THR A 375 2.52 8.59 26.11
C THR A 375 3.19 7.30 26.59
N SER A 376 4.14 7.37 27.52
CA SER A 376 4.66 6.17 28.22
C SER A 376 3.61 5.49 29.11
N ASP A 377 2.57 6.21 29.56
CA ASP A 377 1.44 5.62 30.29
C ASP A 377 0.39 5.05 29.30
N VAL A 378 0.11 3.76 29.42
CA VAL A 378 -0.90 3.09 28.58
C VAL A 378 -2.29 3.72 28.72
N LYS A 379 -2.64 4.25 29.89
CA LYS A 379 -3.94 4.92 30.12
C LYS A 379 -4.05 6.18 29.27
N VAL A 380 -2.97 6.94 29.11
CA VAL A 380 -2.94 8.10 28.21
C VAL A 380 -3.16 7.67 26.77
N ARG A 381 -2.46 6.64 26.29
CA ARG A 381 -2.61 6.15 24.93
C ARG A 381 -4.04 5.64 24.66
N GLN A 382 -4.61 4.90 25.61
CA GLN A 382 -6.01 4.45 25.54
C GLN A 382 -6.98 5.63 25.55
N ALA A 383 -6.73 6.65 26.38
CA ALA A 383 -7.58 7.85 26.43
C ALA A 383 -7.56 8.63 25.12
N LEU A 384 -6.38 8.79 24.52
CA LEU A 384 -6.26 9.41 23.18
C LEU A 384 -7.01 8.61 22.11
N SER A 385 -7.00 7.27 22.19
CA SER A 385 -7.71 6.38 21.25
C SER A 385 -9.23 6.43 21.41
N LEU A 386 -9.74 6.72 22.61
CA LEU A 386 -11.18 6.76 22.95
C LEU A 386 -11.74 8.19 22.99
N GLY A 387 -10.87 9.21 22.99
CA GLY A 387 -11.25 10.60 23.31
C GLY A 387 -11.91 11.38 22.15
N PHE A 388 -12.31 10.71 21.07
CA PHE A 388 -12.95 11.34 19.91
C PHE A 388 -14.12 10.52 19.37
N ASP A 389 -15.01 11.18 18.63
CA ASP A 389 -16.13 10.53 17.94
C ASP A 389 -15.66 9.93 16.60
N ARG A 390 -15.43 8.60 16.59
CA ARG A 390 -15.02 7.85 15.40
C ARG A 390 -16.05 7.95 14.27
N LYS A 391 -17.33 7.91 14.62
CA LYS A 391 -18.39 8.00 13.62
C LYS A 391 -18.41 9.37 12.94
N ALA A 392 -18.22 10.45 13.70
CA ALA A 392 -18.11 11.79 13.14
C ALA A 392 -16.85 11.95 12.26
N LEU A 393 -15.71 11.35 12.66
CA LEU A 393 -14.51 11.33 11.82
C LEU A 393 -14.80 10.72 10.44
N ILE A 394 -15.45 9.56 10.40
CA ILE A 394 -15.73 8.86 9.14
C ILE A 394 -16.84 9.57 8.33
N ASP A 395 -17.98 9.87 8.95
CA ASP A 395 -19.17 10.31 8.23
C ASP A 395 -19.08 11.77 7.81
N VAL A 396 -18.51 12.64 8.67
CA VAL A 396 -18.51 14.09 8.48
C VAL A 396 -17.19 14.58 7.90
N VAL A 397 -16.06 14.21 8.51
CA VAL A 397 -14.74 14.73 8.12
C VAL A 397 -14.25 14.03 6.86
N LEU A 398 -14.26 12.70 6.87
CA LEU A 398 -13.78 11.85 5.77
C LEU A 398 -14.88 11.50 4.75
N LYS A 399 -16.12 11.97 4.97
CA LYS A 399 -17.26 11.84 4.03
C LYS A 399 -17.48 10.40 3.53
N LYS A 400 -17.22 9.41 4.39
CA LYS A 400 -17.34 7.98 4.07
C LYS A 400 -16.41 7.49 2.94
N TYR A 401 -15.38 8.26 2.61
CA TYR A 401 -14.34 7.85 1.67
C TYR A 401 -13.43 6.76 2.28
N TYR A 402 -13.37 6.66 3.59
CA TYR A 402 -12.68 5.64 4.37
C TYR A 402 -13.69 4.91 5.26
N THR A 403 -13.31 3.75 5.78
CA THR A 403 -14.11 3.01 6.76
C THR A 403 -13.49 3.10 8.15
N ASP A 404 -14.30 2.93 9.20
CA ASP A 404 -13.78 2.91 10.56
C ASP A 404 -12.77 1.78 10.76
N ALA A 405 -11.69 2.04 11.51
CA ALA A 405 -10.70 1.06 11.91
C ALA A 405 -10.72 0.88 13.43
N PRO A 406 -11.60 0.02 13.96
CA PRO A 406 -11.65 -0.26 15.39
C PRO A 406 -10.40 -0.99 15.88
N THR A 407 -9.71 -1.69 14.98
CA THR A 407 -8.47 -2.44 15.22
C THR A 407 -7.45 -2.19 14.09
N ILE A 408 -6.25 -2.74 14.21
CA ILE A 408 -5.15 -2.41 13.32
C ILE A 408 -5.21 -3.18 12.00
N LEU A 409 -5.47 -4.51 12.06
CA LEU A 409 -5.60 -5.31 10.85
C LEU A 409 -6.82 -4.86 10.03
N PRO A 410 -6.71 -4.72 8.70
CA PRO A 410 -7.87 -4.60 7.82
C PRO A 410 -8.74 -5.87 7.82
N PRO A 411 -10.05 -5.76 7.52
CA PRO A 411 -10.99 -6.88 7.59
C PRO A 411 -10.68 -8.06 6.65
N ASP A 412 -9.92 -7.83 5.58
CA ASP A 412 -9.52 -8.84 4.60
C ASP A 412 -8.27 -9.66 5.02
N ILE A 413 -7.61 -9.28 6.11
CA ILE A 413 -6.42 -9.97 6.62
C ILE A 413 -6.82 -11.03 7.65
N PRO A 414 -6.37 -12.30 7.52
CA PRO A 414 -6.62 -13.33 8.52
C PRO A 414 -6.13 -12.89 9.91
N GLY A 415 -6.95 -13.08 10.93
CA GLY A 415 -6.65 -12.60 12.28
C GLY A 415 -7.28 -11.25 12.63
N TYR A 416 -7.97 -10.58 11.69
CA TYR A 416 -8.82 -9.44 12.01
C TYR A 416 -9.76 -9.77 13.17
N ASN A 417 -9.87 -8.87 14.14
CA ASN A 417 -10.63 -9.10 15.36
C ASN A 417 -11.28 -7.81 15.85
N GLU A 418 -12.45 -7.48 15.32
CA GLU A 418 -13.21 -6.29 15.73
C GLU A 418 -13.54 -6.28 17.23
N ALA A 419 -13.72 -7.46 17.84
CA ALA A 419 -14.00 -7.60 19.27
C ALA A 419 -12.80 -7.20 20.17
N ALA A 420 -11.61 -7.02 19.59
CA ALA A 420 -10.45 -6.49 20.31
C ALA A 420 -10.49 -4.97 20.52
N ALA A 421 -11.41 -4.26 19.87
CA ALA A 421 -11.53 -2.80 19.93
C ALA A 421 -11.64 -2.28 21.36
N LEU A 422 -11.03 -1.12 21.61
CA LEU A 422 -11.24 -0.39 22.86
C LEU A 422 -12.70 0.08 22.96
N THR A 423 -13.27 -0.03 24.15
CA THR A 423 -14.66 0.33 24.42
C THR A 423 -14.78 1.39 25.52
N GLY A 424 -15.96 2.00 25.66
CA GLY A 424 -16.25 2.97 26.71
C GLY A 424 -16.19 4.44 26.28
N GLY A 425 -15.69 4.72 25.07
CA GLY A 425 -15.75 6.05 24.44
C GLY A 425 -15.18 7.17 25.31
N VAL A 426 -15.68 8.38 25.08
CA VAL A 426 -15.19 9.61 25.72
C VAL A 426 -15.23 9.59 27.24
N GLU A 427 -16.26 8.98 27.86
CA GLU A 427 -16.34 8.94 29.32
C GLU A 427 -15.25 8.05 29.93
N LYS A 428 -14.93 6.92 29.30
CA LYS A 428 -13.79 6.10 29.69
C LYS A 428 -12.47 6.84 29.47
N ALA A 429 -12.35 7.58 28.37
CA ALA A 429 -11.15 8.39 28.11
C ALA A 429 -10.89 9.44 29.21
N LYS A 430 -11.94 10.15 29.67
CA LYS A 430 -11.84 11.10 30.79
C LYS A 430 -11.39 10.44 32.09
N SER A 431 -11.94 9.27 32.40
CA SER A 431 -11.53 8.49 33.58
C SER A 431 -10.06 8.11 33.51
N LEU A 432 -9.61 7.59 32.35
CA LEU A 432 -8.22 7.20 32.12
C LEU A 432 -7.26 8.39 32.23
N MET A 433 -7.62 9.58 31.69
CA MET A 433 -6.82 10.80 31.83
C MET A 433 -6.71 11.22 33.30
N THR A 434 -7.79 11.14 34.07
CA THR A 434 -7.79 11.43 35.52
C THR A 434 -6.89 10.47 36.27
N GLU A 435 -6.99 9.16 35.99
CA GLU A 435 -6.15 8.11 36.58
C GLU A 435 -4.66 8.27 36.22
N ALA A 436 -4.37 8.81 35.02
CA ALA A 436 -3.01 9.10 34.56
C ALA A 436 -2.44 10.44 35.11
N GLY A 437 -3.23 11.19 35.90
CA GLY A 437 -2.79 12.45 36.50
C GLY A 437 -3.07 13.71 35.67
N PHE A 438 -3.92 13.62 34.64
CA PHE A 438 -4.27 14.74 33.78
C PHE A 438 -5.80 15.06 33.80
N PRO A 439 -6.43 15.27 34.98
CA PRO A 439 -7.85 15.53 35.04
C PRO A 439 -8.22 16.80 34.27
N ASN A 440 -9.12 16.72 33.28
CA ASN A 440 -9.50 17.83 32.41
C ASN A 440 -8.30 18.54 31.75
N GLY A 441 -7.24 17.79 31.42
CA GLY A 441 -6.03 18.31 30.79
C GLY A 441 -5.06 19.07 31.71
N GLN A 442 -5.31 19.11 33.02
CA GLN A 442 -4.38 19.76 33.97
C GLN A 442 -3.03 19.05 33.96
N GLY A 443 -1.96 19.83 33.81
CA GLY A 443 -0.58 19.28 33.74
C GLY A 443 -0.20 18.69 32.40
N TRP A 444 -1.06 18.75 31.37
CA TRP A 444 -0.72 18.29 30.02
C TRP A 444 0.44 19.12 29.43
N PRO A 445 1.43 18.50 28.75
CA PRO A 445 2.56 19.22 28.15
C PRO A 445 2.08 20.21 27.07
N ALA A 446 2.51 21.46 27.17
CA ALA A 446 2.16 22.52 26.22
C ALA A 446 2.82 22.33 24.84
N ASP A 447 3.83 21.47 24.72
CA ASP A 447 4.58 21.16 23.50
C ASP A 447 4.22 19.78 22.90
N PHE A 448 3.17 19.13 23.40
CA PHE A 448 2.73 17.85 22.86
C PHE A 448 2.40 17.97 21.37
N THR A 449 3.12 17.22 20.52
CA THR A 449 3.11 17.39 19.07
C THR A 449 2.86 16.07 18.35
N ILE A 450 2.00 16.10 17.33
CA ILE A 450 1.82 15.03 16.34
C ILE A 450 2.46 15.45 15.01
N GLU A 451 3.35 14.63 14.52
CA GLU A 451 4.10 14.81 13.28
C GLU A 451 3.45 14.01 12.15
N TYR A 452 3.36 14.59 10.97
CA TYR A 452 2.74 13.93 9.82
C TYR A 452 3.30 14.42 8.48
N ALA A 453 3.23 13.55 7.44
CA ALA A 453 3.51 13.96 6.07
C ALA A 453 2.40 14.87 5.53
N SER A 454 2.77 15.95 4.86
CA SER A 454 1.83 16.95 4.33
C SER A 454 0.85 16.32 3.35
N ASN A 455 -0.43 16.31 3.75
CA ASN A 455 -1.56 15.82 2.96
C ASN A 455 -2.84 16.47 3.49
N ALA A 456 -3.69 16.97 2.59
CA ALA A 456 -4.90 17.70 2.98
C ALA A 456 -5.89 16.85 3.78
N THR A 457 -6.08 15.58 3.41
CA THR A 457 -7.00 14.65 4.10
C THR A 457 -6.49 14.30 5.50
N ILE A 458 -5.18 14.04 5.62
CA ILE A 458 -4.53 13.76 6.90
C ILE A 458 -4.66 14.96 7.83
N LYS A 459 -4.42 16.17 7.29
CA LYS A 459 -4.57 17.43 8.05
C LYS A 459 -5.98 17.58 8.61
N LEU A 460 -7.00 17.40 7.78
CA LEU A 460 -8.41 17.50 8.23
C LEU A 460 -8.73 16.48 9.33
N ALA A 461 -8.27 15.25 9.20
CA ALA A 461 -8.47 14.23 10.23
C ALA A 461 -7.78 14.61 11.55
N LEU A 462 -6.53 15.10 11.50
CA LEU A 462 -5.78 15.48 12.69
C LEU A 462 -6.32 16.75 13.34
N GLU A 463 -6.78 17.74 12.58
CA GLU A 463 -7.47 18.93 13.10
C GLU A 463 -8.78 18.57 13.81
N PHE A 464 -9.52 17.61 13.28
CA PHE A 464 -10.69 17.06 13.96
C PHE A 464 -10.33 16.40 15.30
N LEU A 465 -9.31 15.53 15.32
CA LEU A 465 -8.84 14.89 16.54
C LEU A 465 -8.37 15.92 17.57
N GLN A 466 -7.61 16.93 17.15
CA GLN A 466 -7.16 18.04 17.98
C GLN A 466 -8.35 18.76 18.65
N ALA A 467 -9.40 19.07 17.88
CA ALA A 467 -10.60 19.71 18.40
C ALA A 467 -11.37 18.80 19.38
N GLU A 468 -11.54 17.52 19.07
CA GLU A 468 -12.22 16.56 19.93
C GLU A 468 -11.45 16.33 21.24
N TRP A 469 -10.13 16.18 21.22
CA TRP A 469 -9.33 16.05 22.43
C TRP A 469 -9.34 17.32 23.28
N LYS A 470 -9.33 18.50 22.66
CA LYS A 470 -9.51 19.76 23.40
C LYS A 470 -10.86 19.82 24.09
N LYS A 471 -11.92 19.51 23.37
CA LYS A 471 -13.30 19.51 23.89
C LYS A 471 -13.52 18.44 24.97
N ASN A 472 -13.07 17.21 24.72
CA ASN A 472 -13.40 16.04 25.53
C ASN A 472 -12.43 15.80 26.71
N LEU A 473 -11.15 16.07 26.51
CA LEU A 473 -10.08 15.78 27.46
C LEU A 473 -9.41 17.03 28.03
N GLY A 474 -9.68 18.22 27.48
CA GLY A 474 -9.09 19.48 27.89
C GLY A 474 -7.64 19.69 27.47
N ILE A 475 -7.09 18.84 26.58
CA ILE A 475 -5.69 18.88 26.18
C ILE A 475 -5.47 19.65 24.89
N ASP A 476 -4.32 20.32 24.80
CA ASP A 476 -3.85 20.97 23.58
C ASP A 476 -2.81 20.08 22.87
N VAL A 477 -2.98 19.91 21.56
CA VAL A 477 -2.08 19.10 20.71
C VAL A 477 -1.59 20.00 19.57
N LYS A 478 -0.28 20.00 19.32
CA LYS A 478 0.30 20.68 18.16
C LYS A 478 0.38 19.72 16.97
N LEU A 479 0.24 20.26 15.77
CA LEU A 479 0.37 19.51 14.52
C LEU A 479 1.59 20.03 13.76
N ASP A 480 2.56 19.14 13.47
CA ASP A 480 3.78 19.46 12.72
C ASP A 480 3.74 18.75 11.36
N SER A 481 3.44 19.54 10.31
CA SER A 481 3.38 19.06 8.93
C SER A 481 4.74 19.11 8.25
N ARG A 482 5.16 18.00 7.63
CA ARG A 482 6.43 17.88 6.92
C ARG A 482 6.22 17.45 5.48
N GLU A 483 7.10 17.88 4.58
CA GLU A 483 7.17 17.35 3.23
C GLU A 483 7.44 15.83 3.30
N SER A 484 6.90 15.03 2.35
CA SER A 484 6.86 13.57 2.44
C SER A 484 8.23 12.92 2.63
N LYS A 485 9.25 13.40 1.91
CA LYS A 485 10.62 12.89 2.05
C LYS A 485 11.19 13.21 3.43
N ALA A 486 11.03 14.45 3.89
CA ALA A 486 11.44 14.89 5.21
C ALA A 486 10.72 14.12 6.33
N ALA A 487 9.45 13.77 6.15
CA ALA A 487 8.69 12.97 7.10
C ALA A 487 9.26 11.55 7.26
N VAL A 488 9.71 10.92 6.15
CA VAL A 488 10.38 9.61 6.21
C VAL A 488 11.73 9.70 6.93
N GLU A 489 12.56 10.68 6.59
CA GLU A 489 13.87 10.90 7.24
C GLU A 489 13.69 11.17 8.73
N TYR A 490 12.68 11.94 9.09
CA TYR A 490 12.35 12.26 10.46
C TYR A 490 11.90 11.02 11.26
N ARG A 491 11.01 10.20 10.69
CA ARG A 491 10.62 8.93 11.32
C ARG A 491 11.84 8.05 11.64
N VAL A 492 12.80 7.98 10.72
CA VAL A 492 14.05 7.24 10.96
C VAL A 492 14.85 7.83 12.10
N SER A 493 14.91 9.16 12.24
CA SER A 493 15.62 9.82 13.34
C SER A 493 14.99 9.55 14.72
N ARG A 494 13.67 9.28 14.75
CA ARG A 494 12.94 8.98 15.99
C ARG A 494 13.25 7.61 16.59
N LYS A 495 13.98 6.77 15.91
CA LYS A 495 14.55 5.55 16.51
C LYS A 495 15.50 5.82 17.67
N THR A 496 16.06 7.02 17.75
CA THR A 496 17.03 7.42 18.77
C THR A 496 16.68 8.71 19.48
N GLN A 497 15.57 9.37 19.11
CA GLN A 497 15.12 10.62 19.69
C GLN A 497 13.67 10.52 20.15
N PRO A 498 13.31 11.03 21.34
CA PRO A 498 11.95 10.98 21.83
C PRO A 498 11.01 11.80 20.94
N PHE A 499 9.73 11.39 20.90
CA PHE A 499 8.65 12.10 20.23
C PHE A 499 7.34 11.91 21.02
N ASN A 500 6.26 12.58 20.65
CA ASN A 500 4.95 12.33 21.26
C ASN A 500 4.11 11.43 20.35
N GLY A 501 3.79 11.87 19.13
CA GLY A 501 3.00 11.10 18.18
C GLY A 501 3.45 11.29 16.74
N ILE A 502 3.35 10.24 15.92
CA ILE A 502 3.58 10.26 14.48
C ILE A 502 2.34 9.68 13.81
N PHE A 503 1.81 10.39 12.81
CA PHE A 503 0.79 9.82 11.94
C PHE A 503 1.43 9.00 10.84
N GLY A 504 0.91 7.79 10.63
CA GLY A 504 1.39 6.90 9.59
C GLY A 504 0.31 6.01 9.01
N GLN A 505 0.70 5.25 8.00
CA GLN A 505 -0.16 4.25 7.38
C GLN A 505 0.66 3.02 7.00
N TRP A 506 -0.02 1.90 6.88
CA TRP A 506 0.52 0.71 6.24
C TRP A 506 -0.52 0.14 5.29
N GLY A 507 -0.07 -0.31 4.12
CA GLY A 507 -0.85 -1.11 3.19
C GLY A 507 -0.22 -2.47 3.03
N SER A 508 -1.03 -3.52 2.96
CA SER A 508 -0.52 -4.89 2.83
C SER A 508 0.26 -5.09 1.53
N ASP A 509 1.48 -5.62 1.63
CA ASP A 509 2.23 -6.11 0.47
C ASP A 509 1.70 -7.48 0.02
N TYR A 510 1.16 -8.25 0.96
CA TYR A 510 0.50 -9.55 0.75
C TYR A 510 -0.50 -9.85 1.87
N GLY A 511 -1.48 -10.70 1.59
CA GLY A 511 -2.64 -10.98 2.45
C GLY A 511 -2.35 -11.91 3.62
N ASP A 512 -1.38 -11.55 4.46
CA ASP A 512 -1.01 -12.34 5.64
C ASP A 512 -0.72 -11.45 6.85
N PRO A 513 -1.16 -11.82 8.07
CA PRO A 513 -0.89 -11.05 9.28
C PRO A 513 0.60 -10.90 9.61
N PHE A 514 1.48 -11.74 9.07
CA PHE A 514 2.93 -11.57 9.21
C PHE A 514 3.40 -10.21 8.66
N ASN A 515 2.83 -9.73 7.55
CA ASN A 515 3.13 -8.41 6.96
C ASN A 515 2.76 -7.22 7.87
N TRP A 516 1.98 -7.49 8.90
CA TRP A 516 1.55 -6.53 9.91
C TRP A 516 2.26 -6.77 11.24
N HIS A 517 1.86 -7.82 11.97
CA HIS A 517 2.30 -8.06 13.34
C HIS A 517 3.80 -8.31 13.45
N ASN A 518 4.34 -9.23 12.64
CA ASN A 518 5.76 -9.56 12.71
C ASN A 518 6.64 -8.49 12.08
N PHE A 519 6.20 -7.91 10.96
CA PHE A 519 7.01 -6.93 10.23
C PHE A 519 6.99 -5.55 10.86
N LEU A 520 5.82 -5.07 11.33
CA LEU A 520 5.67 -3.70 11.82
C LEU A 520 5.83 -3.57 13.34
N PHE A 521 5.35 -4.56 14.12
CA PHE A 521 5.08 -4.39 15.54
C PHE A 521 5.88 -5.32 16.46
N ALA A 522 6.58 -6.34 15.94
CA ALA A 522 7.47 -7.15 16.76
C ALA A 522 8.52 -6.26 17.46
N SER A 523 8.80 -6.52 18.74
CA SER A 523 9.73 -5.71 19.55
C SER A 523 11.14 -5.59 18.97
N LYS A 524 11.54 -6.56 18.12
CA LYS A 524 12.82 -6.54 17.38
C LYS A 524 12.80 -5.63 16.14
N ASN A 525 11.63 -5.24 15.66
CA ASN A 525 11.46 -4.42 14.47
C ASN A 525 11.14 -2.98 14.87
N GLU A 526 11.82 -2.04 14.25
CA GLU A 526 11.67 -0.62 14.52
C GLU A 526 11.16 0.14 13.29
N PHE A 527 10.22 -0.47 12.54
CA PHE A 527 9.63 0.21 11.39
C PHE A 527 8.88 1.47 11.84
N TRP A 528 8.04 1.34 12.88
CA TRP A 528 7.49 2.47 13.62
C TRP A 528 8.24 2.63 14.93
N PRO A 529 8.91 3.75 15.18
CA PRO A 529 9.83 3.92 16.30
C PRO A 529 9.09 4.21 17.63
N THR A 530 8.09 3.41 17.97
CA THR A 530 7.28 3.59 19.19
C THR A 530 7.99 3.15 20.46
N HIS A 531 9.12 2.45 20.35
CA HIS A 531 9.85 1.82 21.46
C HIS A 531 8.99 0.89 22.34
N TRP A 532 7.79 0.55 21.86
CA TRP A 532 6.90 -0.39 22.52
C TRP A 532 7.45 -1.82 22.41
N LYS A 533 7.38 -2.54 23.52
CA LYS A 533 7.82 -3.95 23.61
C LYS A 533 6.83 -4.72 24.45
N ASN A 534 6.52 -5.94 24.03
CA ASN A 534 5.66 -6.85 24.78
C ASN A 534 6.04 -8.30 24.48
N ASP A 535 6.58 -9.00 25.49
CA ASP A 535 7.11 -10.35 25.35
C ASP A 535 6.00 -11.39 25.05
N GLU A 536 4.78 -11.18 25.57
CA GLU A 536 3.64 -12.06 25.27
C GLU A 536 3.21 -11.91 23.81
N PHE A 537 3.11 -10.68 23.30
CA PHE A 537 2.85 -10.39 21.90
C PHE A 537 3.89 -11.07 21.00
N ASP A 538 5.17 -10.85 21.27
CA ASP A 538 6.27 -11.42 20.49
C ASP A 538 6.25 -12.95 20.49
N SER A 539 5.97 -13.58 21.65
CA SER A 539 5.85 -15.03 21.75
C SER A 539 4.70 -15.58 20.90
N ILE A 540 3.54 -14.91 20.92
CA ILE A 540 2.37 -15.32 20.13
C ILE A 540 2.66 -15.22 18.62
N ILE A 541 3.21 -14.10 18.15
CA ILE A 541 3.45 -13.91 16.72
C ILE A 541 4.57 -14.82 16.18
N GLU A 542 5.61 -15.11 16.98
CA GLU A 542 6.65 -16.07 16.57
C GLU A 542 6.09 -17.50 16.50
N LYS A 543 5.22 -17.90 17.45
CA LYS A 543 4.50 -19.17 17.37
C LYS A 543 3.61 -19.24 16.13
N ALA A 544 2.79 -18.20 15.91
CA ALA A 544 1.83 -18.13 14.80
C ALA A 544 2.52 -18.15 13.43
N LYS A 545 3.69 -17.56 13.31
CA LYS A 545 4.47 -17.49 12.07
C LYS A 545 4.63 -18.85 11.39
N GLY A 546 4.96 -19.89 12.17
CA GLY A 546 5.25 -21.23 11.65
C GLY A 546 4.05 -22.18 11.60
N MET A 547 2.86 -21.79 12.05
CA MET A 547 1.69 -22.67 12.10
C MET A 547 1.12 -22.91 10.70
N THR A 548 1.00 -24.19 10.31
CA THR A 548 0.45 -24.61 9.01
C THR A 548 -1.08 -24.69 9.01
N ASP A 549 -1.72 -24.92 10.15
CA ASP A 549 -3.18 -24.83 10.28
C ASP A 549 -3.62 -23.36 10.23
N LYS A 550 -4.26 -22.97 9.14
CA LYS A 550 -4.68 -21.58 8.89
C LYS A 550 -5.67 -21.05 9.93
N ALA A 551 -6.59 -21.89 10.40
CA ALA A 551 -7.62 -21.46 11.36
C ALA A 551 -7.01 -21.25 12.76
N ALA A 552 -6.23 -22.21 13.25
CA ALA A 552 -5.51 -22.09 14.51
C ALA A 552 -4.52 -20.90 14.48
N ARG A 553 -3.84 -20.69 13.36
CA ARG A 553 -2.93 -19.56 13.13
C ARG A 553 -3.65 -18.21 13.22
N ALA A 554 -4.81 -18.08 12.59
CA ALA A 554 -5.63 -16.88 12.67
C ALA A 554 -6.06 -16.57 14.12
N VAL A 555 -6.42 -17.59 14.93
CA VAL A 555 -6.76 -17.43 16.35
C VAL A 555 -5.57 -16.89 17.16
N GLU A 556 -4.34 -17.35 16.91
CA GLU A 556 -3.17 -16.79 17.59
C GLU A 556 -2.97 -15.30 17.21
N TYR A 557 -3.09 -14.94 15.93
CA TYR A 557 -3.01 -13.53 15.52
C TYR A 557 -4.15 -12.68 16.08
N GLN A 558 -5.34 -13.22 16.30
CA GLN A 558 -6.43 -12.52 17.02
C GLN A 558 -6.06 -12.19 18.46
N LYS A 559 -5.33 -13.07 19.15
CA LYS A 559 -4.81 -12.79 20.50
C LYS A 559 -3.76 -11.68 20.45
N ALA A 560 -2.84 -11.74 19.51
CA ALA A 560 -1.83 -10.71 19.29
C ALA A 560 -2.46 -9.34 18.99
N GLU A 561 -3.47 -9.30 18.10
CA GLU A 561 -4.24 -8.09 17.78
C GLU A 561 -4.88 -7.48 19.04
N LYS A 562 -5.45 -8.30 19.91
CA LYS A 562 -6.02 -7.84 21.16
C LYS A 562 -4.99 -7.17 22.07
N ILE A 563 -3.82 -7.76 22.23
CA ILE A 563 -2.73 -7.15 23.03
C ILE A 563 -2.34 -5.81 22.42
N LEU A 564 -2.08 -5.77 21.12
CA LEU A 564 -1.62 -4.57 20.42
C LEU A 564 -2.61 -3.41 20.55
N VAL A 565 -3.90 -3.68 20.42
CA VAL A 565 -4.98 -2.68 20.57
C VAL A 565 -5.12 -2.22 22.03
N GLN A 566 -5.04 -3.14 23.01
CA GLN A 566 -5.17 -2.80 24.42
C GLN A 566 -3.95 -2.00 24.94
N GLU A 567 -2.77 -2.28 24.46
CA GLU A 567 -1.55 -1.51 24.77
C GLU A 567 -1.54 -0.12 24.13
N ALA A 568 -2.34 0.06 23.07
CA ALA A 568 -2.56 1.34 22.37
C ALA A 568 -1.29 2.11 21.99
N ALA A 569 -0.16 1.43 21.78
CA ALA A 569 1.04 2.05 21.23
C ALA A 569 0.81 2.54 19.79
N HIS A 570 -0.23 2.00 19.15
CA HIS A 570 -0.73 2.35 17.83
C HIS A 570 -2.24 2.57 17.92
N THR A 571 -2.72 3.75 17.56
CA THR A 571 -4.16 4.08 17.54
C THR A 571 -4.67 4.01 16.10
N PRO A 572 -5.38 2.94 15.70
CA PRO A 572 -6.00 2.89 14.38
C PRO A 572 -7.13 3.92 14.28
N LEU A 573 -7.23 4.59 13.14
CA LEU A 573 -8.21 5.64 12.89
C LEU A 573 -9.22 5.24 11.82
N TYR A 574 -8.73 4.84 10.65
CA TYR A 574 -9.58 4.42 9.53
C TYR A 574 -8.84 3.45 8.61
N HIS A 575 -9.61 2.55 7.99
CA HIS A 575 -9.12 1.67 6.93
C HIS A 575 -9.29 2.33 5.56
N GLY A 576 -8.32 2.05 4.69
CA GLY A 576 -8.37 2.51 3.30
C GLY A 576 -9.41 1.76 2.48
N GLN A 577 -9.97 2.45 1.54
CA GLN A 577 -10.69 1.91 0.38
C GLN A 577 -10.41 2.82 -0.81
N SER A 578 -10.71 2.33 -2.01
CA SER A 578 -10.51 3.09 -3.24
C SER A 578 -11.80 3.16 -4.03
N PHE A 579 -12.03 4.28 -4.68
CA PHE A 579 -13.16 4.48 -5.56
C PHE A 579 -12.66 4.78 -6.96
N PHE A 580 -13.19 4.06 -7.94
CA PHE A 580 -12.85 4.25 -9.33
C PHE A 580 -14.11 4.56 -10.16
N LEU A 581 -14.00 5.54 -11.03
CA LEU A 581 -14.92 5.69 -12.14
C LEU A 581 -14.51 4.72 -13.23
N ILE A 582 -15.46 3.95 -13.76
CA ILE A 582 -15.23 2.96 -14.80
C ILE A 582 -16.30 3.15 -15.87
N LYS A 583 -15.88 3.34 -17.14
CA LYS A 583 -16.82 3.47 -18.26
C LYS A 583 -17.77 2.27 -18.31
N PRO A 584 -19.09 2.46 -18.55
CA PRO A 584 -20.07 1.38 -18.47
C PRO A 584 -19.81 0.20 -19.41
N ASN A 585 -19.15 0.46 -20.54
CA ASN A 585 -18.79 -0.56 -21.52
C ASN A 585 -17.42 -1.23 -21.25
N LEU A 586 -16.67 -0.80 -20.24
CA LEU A 586 -15.42 -1.44 -19.79
C LEU A 586 -15.76 -2.51 -18.74
N GLN A 587 -15.44 -3.75 -19.04
CA GLN A 587 -15.72 -4.92 -18.22
C GLN A 587 -14.43 -5.62 -17.80
N GLY A 588 -14.49 -6.44 -16.75
CA GLY A 588 -13.36 -7.25 -16.29
C GLY A 588 -12.24 -6.44 -15.62
N ILE A 589 -12.47 -5.17 -15.35
CA ILE A 589 -11.56 -4.34 -14.54
C ILE A 589 -11.78 -4.66 -13.07
N TYR A 590 -10.68 -4.90 -12.39
CA TYR A 590 -10.62 -5.09 -10.96
C TYR A 590 -9.38 -4.40 -10.38
N HIS A 591 -9.54 -3.80 -9.21
CA HIS A 591 -8.46 -3.21 -8.45
C HIS A 591 -8.29 -4.02 -7.16
N PRO A 592 -7.21 -4.79 -7.00
CA PRO A 592 -7.01 -5.60 -5.80
C PRO A 592 -6.79 -4.73 -4.56
N ALA A 593 -7.25 -5.22 -3.41
CA ALA A 593 -7.02 -4.56 -2.12
C ALA A 593 -5.52 -4.46 -1.78
N ILE A 594 -4.76 -5.42 -2.28
CA ILE A 594 -3.32 -5.58 -2.03
C ILE A 594 -2.58 -5.31 -3.33
N LEU A 595 -1.53 -4.49 -3.27
CA LEU A 595 -0.61 -4.18 -4.37
C LEU A 595 -1.23 -3.56 -5.63
N GLY A 596 -2.38 -2.90 -5.56
CA GLY A 596 -2.88 -2.46 -6.83
C GLY A 596 -3.87 -1.34 -6.93
N THR A 597 -3.39 -0.17 -7.31
CA THR A 597 -4.23 0.89 -7.89
C THR A 597 -4.28 0.81 -9.42
N VAL A 598 -3.40 0.04 -10.06
CA VAL A 598 -3.24 0.00 -11.52
C VAL A 598 -4.15 -1.05 -12.14
N PRO A 599 -5.04 -0.67 -13.09
CA PRO A 599 -5.90 -1.62 -13.77
C PRO A 599 -5.10 -2.55 -14.67
N ARG A 600 -5.38 -3.86 -14.64
CA ARG A 600 -4.69 -4.82 -15.50
C ARG A 600 -5.49 -5.11 -16.75
N GLY A 601 -4.91 -4.85 -17.91
CA GLY A 601 -5.53 -5.13 -19.21
C GLY A 601 -5.81 -6.62 -19.48
N LYS A 602 -5.08 -7.52 -18.79
CA LYS A 602 -5.17 -8.99 -19.00
C LYS A 602 -6.59 -9.55 -18.96
N TYR A 603 -7.44 -9.04 -18.08
CA TYR A 603 -8.79 -9.54 -17.86
C TYR A 603 -9.89 -8.61 -18.39
N ALA A 604 -9.51 -7.41 -18.80
CA ALA A 604 -10.42 -6.37 -19.23
C ALA A 604 -10.87 -6.55 -20.69
N TYR A 605 -12.03 -5.98 -21.00
CA TYR A 605 -12.53 -5.89 -22.38
C TYR A 605 -13.61 -4.81 -22.49
N PHE A 606 -13.78 -4.27 -23.69
CA PHE A 606 -14.86 -3.36 -24.02
C PHE A 606 -16.00 -4.08 -24.74
N THR A 607 -17.22 -3.79 -24.32
CA THR A 607 -18.46 -4.21 -25.02
C THR A 607 -19.00 -3.06 -25.90
N LYS A 608 -19.89 -3.41 -26.88
CA LYS A 608 -20.62 -2.44 -27.70
C LYS A 608 -21.62 -1.66 -26.89
#